data_9867dc43b37d667ff4c82562258e08f7
#
_entry.id   9867dc43b37d667ff4c82562258e08f7
#
_cell.length_a   1.000
_cell.length_b   1.000
_cell.length_c   1.000
_cell.angle_alpha   90.00
_cell.angle_beta   90.00
_cell.angle_gamma   90.00
#
_symmetry.space_group_name_H-M   'P 1'
#
loop_
_entity.id
_entity.type
_entity.pdbx_description
1 polymer ?
#
loop_
_entity_poly.entity_id
_entity_poly.type
_entity_poly.pdbx_seq_one_letter_code
_entity_poly.pdbx_strand_id
1 'polypeptide(L)'
;MKRFERFEMTRRFRRFARVAAAVVALLQIAPLLAQPARDFIWKVSSPAGTLYLVGSVHLLTKDYYPLNPALDTAFKDSDLLVEEADLGELESPASQFKLLSRGLLPGNQSLDAVVSAATYALVTKRVSDLGMPIEPLKRFKPWMLAMTLEELEWQKAGFDPSLGLDRHFYDRAKVDGKRVQGLETVDFQLSLFDQMTKEEQDHMLAESLKDLDREQASVITLTNAWKAGDVATVERIVLDDVKGDPILYERLLVNRNRTWLPTLDALLNRKGRAFVVVGAAHLVGRDGLLAMFKAKGYKVEQL
;
A
#
# COMPACT_ATOMS: atom_id res chain seq x y z
N MET A 1 54.89 2.43 -59.90
CA MET A 1 54.72 1.30 -58.97
C MET A 1 54.62 1.66 -57.50
N LYS A 2 55.13 2.77 -56.97
CA LYS A 2 55.11 3.12 -55.52
C LYS A 2 53.82 3.81 -54.98
N ARG A 3 52.82 4.15 -55.81
CA ARG A 3 51.61 4.83 -55.43
C ARG A 3 50.42 3.91 -55.13
N PHE A 4 50.47 2.65 -55.64
CA PHE A 4 49.41 1.66 -55.48
C PHE A 4 49.52 0.89 -54.17
N GLU A 5 50.72 0.62 -53.66
CA GLU A 5 50.92 -0.11 -52.36
C GLU A 5 50.54 0.69 -51.14
N ARG A 6 50.64 2.03 -51.19
CA ARG A 6 50.23 2.90 -50.06
C ARG A 6 48.72 2.95 -49.87
N PHE A 7 47.92 2.68 -50.90
CA PHE A 7 46.48 2.77 -50.88
C PHE A 7 45.85 1.46 -50.34
N GLU A 8 46.48 0.32 -50.56
CA GLU A 8 46.00 -0.95 -49.99
C GLU A 8 46.37 -1.13 -48.52
N MET A 9 47.49 -0.62 -48.04
CA MET A 9 47.95 -0.69 -46.66
C MET A 9 47.06 0.15 -45.75
N THR A 10 46.58 1.33 -46.19
CA THR A 10 45.65 2.16 -45.44
C THR A 10 44.23 1.56 -45.36
N ARG A 11 43.82 0.77 -46.36
CA ARG A 11 42.51 0.07 -46.35
C ARG A 11 42.49 -1.14 -45.37
N ARG A 12 43.60 -1.87 -45.27
CA ARG A 12 43.76 -2.98 -44.33
C ARG A 12 43.84 -2.48 -42.87
N PHE A 13 44.53 -1.41 -42.59
CA PHE A 13 44.61 -0.80 -41.26
C PHE A 13 43.26 -0.24 -40.82
N ARG A 14 42.46 0.35 -41.70
CA ARG A 14 41.11 0.82 -41.38
C ARG A 14 40.10 -0.33 -41.11
N ARG A 15 40.30 -1.50 -41.73
CA ARG A 15 39.46 -2.69 -41.43
C ARG A 15 39.84 -3.32 -40.10
N PHE A 16 41.12 -3.39 -39.77
CA PHE A 16 41.58 -3.88 -38.47
C PHE A 16 41.14 -2.96 -37.32
N ALA A 17 41.21 -1.64 -37.49
CA ALA A 17 40.75 -0.68 -36.50
C ALA A 17 39.22 -0.73 -36.27
N ARG A 18 38.43 -1.03 -37.29
CA ARG A 18 36.97 -1.20 -37.16
C ARG A 18 36.57 -2.52 -36.53
N VAL A 19 37.30 -3.59 -36.73
CA VAL A 19 37.08 -4.88 -36.08
C VAL A 19 37.53 -4.81 -34.61
N ALA A 20 38.64 -4.15 -34.30
CA ALA A 20 39.07 -3.94 -32.92
C ALA A 20 38.12 -3.03 -32.14
N ALA A 21 37.56 -1.98 -32.77
CA ALA A 21 36.56 -1.12 -32.16
C ALA A 21 35.21 -1.83 -31.92
N ALA A 22 34.82 -2.75 -32.82
CA ALA A 22 33.61 -3.57 -32.63
C ALA A 22 33.76 -4.64 -31.53
N VAL A 23 34.96 -5.21 -31.36
CA VAL A 23 35.25 -6.18 -30.29
C VAL A 23 35.36 -5.49 -28.94
N VAL A 24 35.91 -4.26 -28.86
CA VAL A 24 35.95 -3.48 -27.62
C VAL A 24 34.55 -2.97 -27.23
N ALA A 25 33.68 -2.66 -28.20
CA ALA A 25 32.28 -2.29 -27.90
C ALA A 25 31.41 -3.48 -27.45
N LEU A 26 31.77 -4.71 -27.84
CA LEU A 26 31.09 -5.95 -27.36
C LEU A 26 31.54 -6.39 -25.96
N LEU A 27 32.67 -5.91 -25.47
CA LEU A 27 33.18 -6.23 -24.12
C LEU A 27 32.71 -5.25 -23.02
N GLN A 28 31.96 -4.20 -23.40
CA GLN A 28 31.37 -3.25 -22.43
C GLN A 28 29.85 -3.42 -22.23
N ILE A 29 29.27 -4.53 -22.69
CA ILE A 29 27.99 -4.97 -22.12
C ILE A 29 28.36 -5.67 -20.82
N ALA A 30 28.70 -4.85 -19.79
CA ALA A 30 28.52 -5.32 -18.42
C ALA A 30 27.09 -5.87 -18.36
N PRO A 31 26.88 -7.13 -17.93
CA PRO A 31 25.52 -7.56 -17.67
C PRO A 31 24.94 -6.48 -16.74
N LEU A 32 23.87 -5.82 -17.18
CA LEU A 32 22.99 -5.14 -16.25
C LEU A 32 22.58 -6.26 -15.32
N LEU A 33 23.31 -6.43 -14.22
CA LEU A 33 22.89 -7.35 -13.17
C LEU A 33 21.51 -6.87 -12.81
N ALA A 34 20.50 -7.57 -13.32
CA ALA A 34 19.14 -7.36 -12.88
C ALA A 34 19.23 -7.38 -11.36
N GLN A 35 18.97 -6.24 -10.72
CA GLN A 35 18.92 -6.22 -9.27
C GLN A 35 17.95 -7.33 -8.89
N PRO A 36 18.31 -8.20 -7.93
CA PRO A 36 17.40 -9.24 -7.52
C PRO A 36 16.05 -8.59 -7.24
N ALA A 37 14.99 -9.19 -7.76
CA ALA A 37 13.64 -8.71 -7.52
C ALA A 37 13.48 -8.54 -6.01
N ARG A 38 13.25 -7.31 -5.58
CA ARG A 38 13.05 -6.97 -4.17
C ARG A 38 11.56 -6.98 -3.91
N ASP A 39 11.19 -7.35 -2.70
CA ASP A 39 9.80 -7.31 -2.28
C ASP A 39 9.45 -5.98 -1.60
N PHE A 40 8.16 -5.78 -1.38
CA PHE A 40 7.67 -4.62 -0.64
C PHE A 40 7.77 -4.85 0.89
N ILE A 41 8.96 -5.27 1.31
CA ILE A 41 9.35 -5.57 2.69
C ILE A 41 10.73 -5.01 3.00
N TRP A 42 10.90 -4.47 4.21
CA TRP A 42 12.17 -3.92 4.71
C TRP A 42 12.53 -4.52 6.05
N LYS A 43 13.82 -4.77 6.21
CA LYS A 43 14.42 -5.10 7.49
C LYS A 43 14.98 -3.82 8.14
N VAL A 44 14.48 -3.49 9.32
CA VAL A 44 15.02 -2.44 10.19
C VAL A 44 15.73 -3.10 11.34
N SER A 45 17.00 -2.73 11.58
CA SER A 45 17.84 -3.41 12.57
C SER A 45 18.40 -2.43 13.59
N SER A 46 18.43 -2.88 14.85
CA SER A 46 19.18 -2.30 15.95
C SER A 46 20.13 -3.36 16.56
N PRO A 47 21.02 -3.01 17.49
CA PRO A 47 21.82 -4.00 18.23
C PRO A 47 20.96 -4.98 19.06
N ALA A 48 19.75 -4.61 19.43
CA ALA A 48 18.86 -5.38 20.29
C ALA A 48 17.84 -6.24 19.54
N GLY A 49 17.23 -5.69 18.47
CA GLY A 49 16.11 -6.33 17.81
C GLY A 49 16.02 -6.05 16.31
N THR A 50 14.98 -6.62 15.69
CA THR A 50 14.70 -6.47 14.27
C THR A 50 13.20 -6.26 14.06
N LEU A 51 12.85 -5.34 13.17
CA LEU A 51 11.51 -5.24 12.58
C LEU A 51 11.58 -5.60 11.10
N TYR A 52 10.62 -6.40 10.65
CA TYR A 52 10.31 -6.60 9.24
C TYR A 52 9.08 -5.76 8.90
N LEU A 53 9.29 -4.63 8.23
CA LEU A 53 8.20 -3.73 7.84
C LEU A 53 7.67 -4.14 6.47
N VAL A 54 6.43 -4.53 6.41
CA VAL A 54 5.74 -4.99 5.20
C VAL A 54 4.67 -3.99 4.82
N GLY A 55 4.75 -3.48 3.61
CA GLY A 55 3.68 -2.66 3.05
C GLY A 55 2.57 -3.54 2.53
N SER A 56 1.39 -3.45 3.13
CA SER A 56 0.23 -4.26 2.81
C SER A 56 -0.61 -3.65 1.69
N VAL A 57 -1.29 -4.54 0.99
CA VAL A 57 -2.47 -4.25 0.17
C VAL A 57 -3.61 -5.09 0.73
N HIS A 58 -4.69 -4.40 1.16
CA HIS A 58 -5.78 -5.01 1.91
C HIS A 58 -6.66 -5.96 1.08
N LEU A 59 -6.65 -5.83 -0.25
CA LEU A 59 -7.38 -6.67 -1.19
C LEU A 59 -6.43 -7.15 -2.27
N LEU A 60 -6.37 -8.46 -2.50
CA LEU A 60 -5.55 -9.07 -3.55
C LEU A 60 -6.41 -10.03 -4.40
N THR A 61 -5.85 -10.51 -5.49
CA THR A 61 -6.40 -11.61 -6.28
C THR A 61 -5.57 -12.88 -6.07
N LYS A 62 -6.10 -14.04 -6.48
CA LYS A 62 -5.38 -15.32 -6.36
C LYS A 62 -4.05 -15.35 -7.11
N ASP A 63 -3.87 -14.52 -8.14
CA ASP A 63 -2.66 -14.48 -8.97
C ASP A 63 -1.44 -13.89 -8.25
N TYR A 64 -1.66 -13.28 -7.07
CA TYR A 64 -0.58 -12.83 -6.19
C TYR A 64 0.00 -13.95 -5.33
N TYR A 65 -0.65 -15.10 -5.31
CA TYR A 65 -0.20 -16.28 -4.54
C TYR A 65 0.41 -17.35 -5.46
N PRO A 66 1.46 -18.06 -5.00
CA PRO A 66 2.10 -17.90 -3.70
C PRO A 66 2.83 -16.56 -3.56
N LEU A 67 2.87 -16.05 -2.32
CA LEU A 67 3.66 -14.86 -1.99
C LEU A 67 5.16 -15.14 -2.16
N ASN A 68 5.96 -14.06 -2.28
CA ASN A 68 7.40 -14.22 -2.37
C ASN A 68 7.96 -14.87 -1.09
N PRO A 69 8.91 -15.81 -1.23
CA PRO A 69 9.55 -16.49 -0.10
C PRO A 69 10.21 -15.59 0.94
N ALA A 70 10.60 -14.34 0.59
CA ALA A 70 11.17 -13.39 1.53
C ALA A 70 10.17 -13.00 2.63
N LEU A 71 8.89 -12.80 2.27
CA LEU A 71 7.80 -12.55 3.24
C LEU A 71 7.63 -13.73 4.20
N ASP A 72 7.58 -14.94 3.66
CA ASP A 72 7.46 -16.16 4.46
C ASP A 72 8.64 -16.35 5.41
N THR A 73 9.85 -16.09 4.93
CA THR A 73 11.07 -16.21 5.72
C THR A 73 11.08 -15.21 6.88
N ALA A 74 10.77 -13.94 6.59
CA ALA A 74 10.71 -12.89 7.59
C ALA A 74 9.60 -13.15 8.63
N PHE A 75 8.44 -13.65 8.20
CA PHE A 75 7.36 -14.01 9.10
C PHE A 75 7.74 -15.16 10.03
N LYS A 76 8.33 -16.24 9.50
CA LYS A 76 8.81 -17.38 10.30
C LYS A 76 9.88 -16.97 11.31
N ASP A 77 10.75 -16.04 10.94
CA ASP A 77 11.82 -15.50 11.79
C ASP A 77 11.31 -14.60 12.93
N SER A 78 10.03 -14.21 12.91
CA SER A 78 9.43 -13.27 13.87
C SER A 78 8.63 -13.97 14.95
N ASP A 79 8.64 -13.39 16.17
CA ASP A 79 7.91 -13.89 17.35
C ASP A 79 6.57 -13.17 17.57
N LEU A 80 6.37 -12.05 16.89
CA LEU A 80 5.25 -11.14 17.06
C LEU A 80 4.77 -10.66 15.69
N LEU A 81 3.47 -10.74 15.44
CA LEU A 81 2.80 -10.01 14.37
C LEU A 81 2.31 -8.67 14.91
N VAL A 82 2.62 -7.60 14.21
CA VAL A 82 2.12 -6.25 14.51
C VAL A 82 1.31 -5.77 13.32
N GLU A 83 0.09 -5.31 13.57
CA GLU A 83 -0.83 -4.78 12.57
C GLU A 83 -1.25 -3.36 12.92
N GLU A 84 -1.92 -2.67 12.00
CA GLU A 84 -2.51 -1.35 12.32
C GLU A 84 -3.51 -1.46 13.47
N ALA A 85 -4.48 -2.35 13.34
CA ALA A 85 -5.36 -2.77 14.43
C ALA A 85 -5.42 -4.31 14.48
N ASP A 86 -5.68 -4.90 15.62
CA ASP A 86 -5.85 -6.36 15.74
C ASP A 86 -7.10 -6.80 14.95
N LEU A 87 -6.90 -7.59 13.89
CA LEU A 87 -8.00 -8.08 13.05
C LEU A 87 -9.02 -8.89 13.85
N GLY A 88 -8.60 -9.61 14.88
CA GLY A 88 -9.52 -10.34 15.74
C GLY A 88 -10.41 -9.42 16.59
N GLU A 89 -9.88 -8.25 17.00
CA GLU A 89 -10.69 -7.22 17.62
C GLU A 89 -11.66 -6.60 16.62
N LEU A 90 -11.17 -6.28 15.40
CA LEU A 90 -11.97 -5.68 14.34
C LEU A 90 -13.16 -6.57 13.95
N GLU A 91 -12.96 -7.89 13.87
CA GLU A 91 -13.98 -8.87 13.50
C GLU A 91 -14.91 -9.26 14.66
N SER A 92 -14.63 -8.79 15.87
CA SER A 92 -15.49 -9.10 17.01
C SER A 92 -16.92 -8.56 16.82
N PRO A 93 -17.96 -9.24 17.32
CA PRO A 93 -19.34 -8.74 17.24
C PRO A 93 -19.50 -7.34 17.81
N ALA A 94 -18.74 -6.99 18.86
CA ALA A 94 -18.76 -5.66 19.47
C ALA A 94 -18.23 -4.60 18.50
N SER A 95 -17.12 -4.86 17.81
CA SER A 95 -16.53 -3.93 16.83
C SER A 95 -17.41 -3.81 15.60
N GLN A 96 -17.99 -4.89 15.11
CA GLN A 96 -18.93 -4.86 13.99
C GLN A 96 -20.18 -4.04 14.33
N PHE A 97 -20.71 -4.16 15.54
CA PHE A 97 -21.81 -3.32 16.01
C PHE A 97 -21.40 -1.84 16.11
N LYS A 98 -20.20 -1.55 16.61
CA LYS A 98 -19.65 -0.18 16.63
C LYS A 98 -19.54 0.42 15.23
N LEU A 99 -18.98 -0.33 14.27
CA LEU A 99 -18.85 0.07 12.88
C LEU A 99 -20.21 0.48 12.31
N LEU A 100 -21.21 -0.39 12.44
CA LEU A 100 -22.56 -0.10 11.96
C LEU A 100 -23.18 1.09 12.68
N SER A 101 -23.09 1.17 14.01
CA SER A 101 -23.69 2.26 14.77
C SER A 101 -23.06 3.62 14.46
N ARG A 102 -21.75 3.67 14.21
CA ARG A 102 -21.03 4.89 13.83
C ARG A 102 -21.16 5.24 12.37
N GLY A 103 -21.33 4.22 11.49
CA GLY A 103 -21.45 4.39 10.05
C GLY A 103 -22.86 4.77 9.57
N LEU A 104 -23.87 4.67 10.44
CA LEU A 104 -25.24 5.01 10.11
C LEU A 104 -25.61 6.46 10.52
N LEU A 105 -26.44 7.10 9.70
CA LEU A 105 -27.02 8.40 10.01
C LEU A 105 -28.02 8.29 11.17
N PRO A 106 -28.00 9.24 12.12
CA PRO A 106 -28.88 9.21 13.28
C PRO A 106 -30.34 9.52 12.91
N GLY A 107 -31.25 8.99 13.73
CA GLY A 107 -32.69 9.25 13.59
C GLY A 107 -33.22 8.90 12.20
N ASN A 108 -33.96 9.81 11.58
CA ASN A 108 -34.52 9.67 10.24
C ASN A 108 -33.73 10.43 9.16
N GLN A 109 -32.49 10.82 9.45
CA GLN A 109 -31.66 11.49 8.45
C GLN A 109 -31.36 10.56 7.27
N SER A 110 -31.25 11.14 6.09
CA SER A 110 -30.94 10.46 4.85
C SER A 110 -29.75 11.14 4.17
N LEU A 111 -29.01 10.39 3.38
CA LEU A 111 -27.78 10.83 2.70
C LEU A 111 -27.99 12.13 1.90
N ASP A 112 -29.11 12.23 1.16
CA ASP A 112 -29.46 13.41 0.36
C ASP A 112 -29.65 14.70 1.18
N ALA A 113 -29.87 14.58 2.50
CA ALA A 113 -29.96 15.72 3.42
C ALA A 113 -28.61 16.11 4.06
N VAL A 114 -27.54 15.30 3.90
CA VAL A 114 -26.25 15.52 4.56
C VAL A 114 -25.10 15.72 3.59
N VAL A 115 -25.29 15.45 2.30
CA VAL A 115 -24.31 15.69 1.22
C VAL A 115 -24.86 16.74 0.25
N SER A 116 -23.97 17.28 -0.60
CA SER A 116 -24.36 18.19 -1.68
C SER A 116 -25.21 17.46 -2.73
N ALA A 117 -26.07 18.20 -3.44
CA ALA A 117 -26.87 17.66 -4.54
C ALA A 117 -25.98 17.04 -5.65
N ALA A 118 -24.80 17.60 -5.87
CA ALA A 118 -23.82 17.07 -6.83
C ALA A 118 -23.27 15.71 -6.38
N THR A 119 -22.86 15.58 -5.11
CA THR A 119 -22.39 14.31 -4.54
C THR A 119 -23.50 13.27 -4.55
N TYR A 120 -24.73 13.64 -4.18
CA TYR A 120 -25.86 12.71 -4.22
C TYR A 120 -26.16 12.19 -5.63
N ALA A 121 -26.03 13.04 -6.65
CA ALA A 121 -26.18 12.62 -8.05
C ALA A 121 -25.07 11.62 -8.47
N LEU A 122 -23.81 11.84 -8.05
CA LEU A 122 -22.71 10.89 -8.26
C LEU A 122 -22.98 9.54 -7.59
N VAL A 123 -23.42 9.55 -6.33
CA VAL A 123 -23.81 8.33 -5.59
C VAL A 123 -24.90 7.57 -6.33
N THR A 124 -25.98 8.27 -6.72
CA THR A 124 -27.14 7.66 -7.40
C THR A 124 -26.70 6.99 -8.71
N LYS A 125 -25.85 7.68 -9.48
CA LYS A 125 -25.30 7.13 -10.72
C LYS A 125 -24.47 5.88 -10.43
N ARG A 126 -23.53 5.94 -9.50
CA ARG A 126 -22.60 4.83 -9.20
C ARG A 126 -23.35 3.61 -8.68
N VAL A 127 -24.29 3.78 -7.75
CA VAL A 127 -25.12 2.70 -7.21
C VAL A 127 -25.96 2.05 -8.32
N SER A 128 -26.49 2.85 -9.25
CA SER A 128 -27.19 2.34 -10.44
C SER A 128 -26.26 1.55 -11.37
N ASP A 129 -25.04 2.01 -11.60
CA ASP A 129 -24.02 1.31 -12.42
C ASP A 129 -23.61 -0.04 -11.80
N LEU A 130 -23.71 -0.18 -10.48
CA LEU A 130 -23.54 -1.42 -9.74
C LEU A 130 -24.78 -2.32 -9.76
N GLY A 131 -25.89 -1.86 -10.33
CA GLY A 131 -27.16 -2.61 -10.35
C GLY A 131 -27.85 -2.71 -8.98
N MET A 132 -27.52 -1.82 -8.06
CA MET A 132 -28.01 -1.87 -6.68
C MET A 132 -29.14 -0.87 -6.43
N PRO A 133 -30.08 -1.16 -5.51
CA PRO A 133 -31.04 -0.17 -5.04
C PRO A 133 -30.36 0.85 -4.10
N ILE A 134 -30.67 2.14 -4.27
CA ILE A 134 -30.11 3.20 -3.43
C ILE A 134 -30.69 3.23 -2.00
N GLU A 135 -31.92 2.76 -1.83
CA GLU A 135 -32.69 2.92 -0.58
C GLU A 135 -31.98 2.40 0.68
N PRO A 136 -31.36 1.20 0.70
CA PRO A 136 -30.61 0.73 1.88
C PRO A 136 -29.40 1.63 2.18
N LEU A 137 -28.77 2.21 1.16
CA LEU A 137 -27.53 2.99 1.26
C LEU A 137 -27.77 4.42 1.73
N LYS A 138 -29.00 4.94 1.63
CA LYS A 138 -29.35 6.28 2.11
C LYS A 138 -29.17 6.48 3.61
N ARG A 139 -29.07 5.40 4.37
CA ARG A 139 -28.85 5.43 5.83
C ARG A 139 -27.38 5.53 6.22
N PHE A 140 -26.46 5.33 5.27
CA PHE A 140 -25.03 5.38 5.55
C PHE A 140 -24.55 6.82 5.67
N LYS A 141 -23.65 7.08 6.61
CA LYS A 141 -22.84 8.29 6.61
C LYS A 141 -21.98 8.34 5.34
N PRO A 142 -21.61 9.51 4.84
CA PRO A 142 -20.86 9.63 3.59
C PRO A 142 -19.55 8.83 3.60
N TRP A 143 -18.79 8.85 4.71
CA TRP A 143 -17.54 8.08 4.83
C TRP A 143 -17.77 6.55 4.74
N MET A 144 -18.81 6.05 5.38
CA MET A 144 -19.15 4.62 5.34
C MET A 144 -19.58 4.19 3.94
N LEU A 145 -20.30 5.06 3.24
CA LEU A 145 -20.73 4.80 1.87
C LEU A 145 -19.54 4.82 0.90
N ALA A 146 -18.59 5.77 1.06
CA ALA A 146 -17.37 5.81 0.25
C ALA A 146 -16.62 4.48 0.34
N MET A 147 -16.28 4.04 1.54
CA MET A 147 -15.58 2.76 1.77
C MET A 147 -16.36 1.56 1.21
N THR A 148 -17.69 1.55 1.38
CA THR A 148 -18.52 0.45 0.86
C THR A 148 -18.51 0.39 -0.65
N LEU A 149 -18.63 1.53 -1.33
CA LEU A 149 -18.65 1.56 -2.80
C LEU A 149 -17.27 1.26 -3.39
N GLU A 150 -16.19 1.73 -2.78
CA GLU A 150 -14.82 1.37 -3.16
C GLU A 150 -14.60 -0.14 -3.06
N GLU A 151 -14.95 -0.76 -1.93
CA GLU A 151 -14.83 -2.20 -1.73
C GLU A 151 -15.61 -3.00 -2.77
N LEU A 152 -16.86 -2.59 -3.07
CA LEU A 152 -17.69 -3.25 -4.08
C LEU A 152 -17.09 -3.16 -5.49
N GLU A 153 -16.50 -2.03 -5.86
CA GLU A 153 -15.82 -1.88 -7.16
C GLU A 153 -14.57 -2.74 -7.24
N TRP A 154 -13.79 -2.84 -6.16
CA TRP A 154 -12.64 -3.72 -6.10
C TRP A 154 -13.05 -5.20 -6.19
N GLN A 155 -14.12 -5.60 -5.49
CA GLN A 155 -14.65 -6.97 -5.59
C GLN A 155 -15.14 -7.28 -7.01
N LYS A 156 -15.80 -6.32 -7.68
CA LYS A 156 -16.21 -6.45 -9.09
C LYS A 156 -15.01 -6.60 -10.03
N ALA A 157 -13.87 -5.99 -9.71
CA ALA A 157 -12.60 -6.16 -10.41
C ALA A 157 -11.88 -7.49 -10.07
N GLY A 158 -12.45 -8.33 -9.19
CA GLY A 158 -11.91 -9.63 -8.81
C GLY A 158 -11.00 -9.64 -7.60
N PHE A 159 -10.86 -8.49 -6.92
CA PHE A 159 -10.12 -8.41 -5.66
C PHE A 159 -10.97 -8.93 -4.49
N ASP A 160 -10.32 -9.58 -3.55
CA ASP A 160 -10.97 -10.25 -2.42
C ASP A 160 -10.26 -9.85 -1.11
N PRO A 161 -10.98 -9.25 -0.13
CA PRO A 161 -10.39 -8.91 1.16
C PRO A 161 -9.88 -10.14 1.94
N SER A 162 -10.45 -11.33 1.71
CA SER A 162 -9.95 -12.57 2.32
C SER A 162 -8.56 -12.98 1.82
N LEU A 163 -8.12 -12.41 0.69
CA LEU A 163 -6.80 -12.58 0.12
C LEU A 163 -5.85 -11.43 0.46
N GLY A 164 -6.30 -10.44 1.21
CA GLY A 164 -5.46 -9.32 1.67
C GLY A 164 -4.25 -9.81 2.47
N LEU A 165 -3.15 -9.06 2.37
CA LEU A 165 -1.89 -9.46 2.99
C LEU A 165 -1.97 -9.48 4.52
N ASP A 166 -2.68 -8.51 5.11
CA ASP A 166 -2.95 -8.43 6.54
C ASP A 166 -3.67 -9.70 7.01
N ARG A 167 -4.78 -10.05 6.36
CA ARG A 167 -5.56 -11.24 6.64
C ARG A 167 -4.73 -12.51 6.54
N HIS A 168 -3.94 -12.64 5.48
CA HIS A 168 -3.08 -13.79 5.27
C HIS A 168 -2.11 -14.01 6.44
N PHE A 169 -1.42 -12.97 6.91
CA PHE A 169 -0.47 -13.11 8.00
C PHE A 169 -1.14 -13.21 9.37
N TYR A 170 -2.29 -12.58 9.56
CA TYR A 170 -3.09 -12.76 10.76
C TYR A 170 -3.51 -14.22 10.94
N ASP A 171 -4.12 -14.83 9.93
CA ASP A 171 -4.56 -16.23 10.00
C ASP A 171 -3.39 -17.18 10.26
N ARG A 172 -2.26 -16.94 9.62
CA ARG A 172 -1.03 -17.71 9.87
C ARG A 172 -0.50 -17.50 11.29
N ALA A 173 -0.53 -16.29 11.81
CA ALA A 173 -0.11 -16.01 13.17
C ALA A 173 -0.96 -16.78 14.20
N LYS A 174 -2.27 -16.87 13.95
CA LYS A 174 -3.18 -17.67 14.79
C LYS A 174 -2.85 -19.15 14.73
N VAL A 175 -2.59 -19.70 13.53
CA VAL A 175 -2.21 -21.12 13.36
C VAL A 175 -0.87 -21.41 14.01
N ASP A 176 0.13 -20.53 13.84
CA ASP A 176 1.49 -20.70 14.38
C ASP A 176 1.58 -20.34 15.87
N GLY A 177 0.50 -19.90 16.52
CA GLY A 177 0.48 -19.48 17.92
C GLY A 177 1.31 -18.24 18.21
N LYS A 178 1.56 -17.39 17.19
CA LYS A 178 2.28 -16.12 17.38
C LYS A 178 1.38 -15.12 18.08
N ARG A 179 2.00 -14.22 18.85
CA ARG A 179 1.29 -13.09 19.44
C ARG A 179 0.93 -12.09 18.34
N VAL A 180 -0.26 -11.48 18.49
CA VAL A 180 -0.71 -10.39 17.63
C VAL A 180 -0.83 -9.11 18.48
N GLN A 181 -0.50 -7.96 17.89
CA GLN A 181 -0.58 -6.66 18.54
C GLN A 181 -0.99 -5.60 17.52
N GLY A 182 -2.06 -4.85 17.82
CA GLY A 182 -2.39 -3.62 17.09
C GLY A 182 -1.50 -2.44 17.50
N LEU A 183 -1.20 -1.56 16.55
CA LEU A 183 -0.56 -0.26 16.80
C LEU A 183 -1.56 0.76 17.30
N GLU A 184 -2.82 0.58 16.96
CA GLU A 184 -3.96 1.40 17.36
C GLU A 184 -5.18 0.54 17.62
N THR A 185 -6.22 1.12 18.20
CA THR A 185 -7.47 0.44 18.48
C THR A 185 -8.47 0.61 17.35
N VAL A 186 -9.45 -0.31 17.26
CA VAL A 186 -10.58 -0.19 16.31
C VAL A 186 -11.34 1.12 16.54
N ASP A 187 -11.54 1.53 17.80
CA ASP A 187 -12.21 2.79 18.12
C ASP A 187 -11.47 4.01 17.56
N PHE A 188 -10.14 4.00 17.60
CA PHE A 188 -9.33 5.06 17.02
C PHE A 188 -9.47 5.07 15.49
N GLN A 189 -9.37 3.92 14.80
CA GLN A 189 -9.56 3.85 13.34
C GLN A 189 -10.93 4.38 12.91
N LEU A 190 -11.98 3.98 13.59
CA LEU A 190 -13.33 4.50 13.31
C LEU A 190 -13.43 6.01 13.53
N SER A 191 -12.70 6.55 14.52
CA SER A 191 -12.70 7.99 14.79
C SER A 191 -12.05 8.82 13.69
N LEU A 192 -11.13 8.24 12.90
CA LEU A 192 -10.51 8.94 11.77
C LEU A 192 -11.54 9.44 10.74
N PHE A 193 -12.62 8.70 10.59
CA PHE A 193 -13.71 9.00 9.66
C PHE A 193 -14.92 9.62 10.34
N ASP A 194 -15.32 9.08 11.49
CA ASP A 194 -16.52 9.49 12.21
C ASP A 194 -16.43 10.92 12.77
N GLN A 195 -15.23 11.41 13.07
CA GLN A 195 -14.97 12.78 13.54
C GLN A 195 -14.77 13.80 12.41
N MET A 196 -14.88 13.39 11.16
CA MET A 196 -14.88 14.33 10.03
C MET A 196 -16.12 15.23 10.08
N THR A 197 -15.97 16.51 9.71
CA THR A 197 -17.11 17.40 9.50
C THR A 197 -17.99 16.88 8.37
N LYS A 198 -19.20 17.42 8.25
CA LYS A 198 -20.09 17.06 7.13
C LYS A 198 -19.47 17.40 5.78
N GLU A 199 -18.80 18.54 5.71
CA GLU A 199 -18.12 19.04 4.52
C GLU A 199 -16.94 18.16 4.13
N GLU A 200 -16.11 17.72 5.12
CA GLU A 200 -15.02 16.77 4.89
C GLU A 200 -15.54 15.41 4.39
N GLN A 201 -16.63 14.91 4.97
CA GLN A 201 -17.24 13.65 4.54
C GLN A 201 -17.89 13.74 3.16
N ASP A 202 -18.56 14.85 2.83
CA ASP A 202 -19.14 15.11 1.48
C ASP A 202 -18.01 15.16 0.44
N HIS A 203 -16.94 15.90 0.74
CA HIS A 203 -15.77 16.01 -0.13
C HIS A 203 -15.11 14.65 -0.35
N MET A 204 -14.81 13.89 0.72
CA MET A 204 -14.24 12.54 0.63
C MET A 204 -15.08 11.64 -0.27
N LEU A 205 -16.40 11.56 -0.04
CA LEU A 205 -17.29 10.74 -0.84
C LEU A 205 -17.30 11.18 -2.32
N ALA A 206 -17.33 12.49 -2.57
CA ALA A 206 -17.34 13.02 -3.94
C ALA A 206 -16.05 12.69 -4.69
N GLU A 207 -14.89 12.83 -4.06
CA GLU A 207 -13.59 12.50 -4.68
C GLU A 207 -13.46 11.00 -4.93
N SER A 208 -13.74 10.14 -3.93
CA SER A 208 -13.76 8.69 -4.11
C SER A 208 -14.59 8.27 -5.33
N LEU A 209 -15.79 8.84 -5.49
CA LEU A 209 -16.67 8.48 -6.61
C LEU A 209 -16.21 8.98 -7.98
N LYS A 210 -15.49 10.09 -8.05
CA LYS A 210 -14.94 10.61 -9.32
C LYS A 210 -13.80 9.75 -9.85
N ASP A 211 -13.02 9.20 -8.95
CA ASP A 211 -11.78 8.50 -9.30
C ASP A 211 -11.98 7.00 -9.58
N LEU A 212 -13.11 6.41 -9.15
CA LEU A 212 -13.39 4.97 -9.30
C LEU A 212 -13.20 4.42 -10.73
N ASP A 213 -13.49 5.21 -11.78
CA ASP A 213 -13.27 4.76 -13.17
C ASP A 213 -11.79 4.75 -13.58
N ARG A 214 -10.95 5.54 -12.89
CA ARG A 214 -9.49 5.57 -13.06
C ARG A 214 -8.79 4.54 -12.17
N GLU A 215 -9.40 4.20 -11.05
CA GLU A 215 -8.82 3.35 -10.02
C GLU A 215 -8.58 1.92 -10.49
N GLN A 216 -9.43 1.32 -11.32
CA GLN A 216 -9.21 -0.04 -11.80
C GLN A 216 -7.86 -0.21 -12.49
N ALA A 217 -7.47 0.73 -13.37
CA ALA A 217 -6.17 0.70 -14.02
C ALA A 217 -5.03 1.02 -13.03
N SER A 218 -5.28 1.93 -12.09
CA SER A 218 -4.32 2.33 -11.06
C SER A 218 -4.06 1.20 -10.07
N VAL A 219 -5.11 0.46 -9.66
CA VAL A 219 -5.02 -0.70 -8.78
C VAL A 219 -4.16 -1.81 -9.37
N ILE A 220 -4.38 -2.16 -10.63
CA ILE A 220 -3.54 -3.16 -11.32
C ILE A 220 -2.08 -2.69 -11.39
N THR A 221 -1.87 -1.42 -11.69
CA THR A 221 -0.52 -0.84 -11.72
C THR A 221 0.12 -0.83 -10.33
N LEU A 222 -0.63 -0.44 -9.31
CA LEU A 222 -0.19 -0.43 -7.91
C LEU A 222 0.20 -1.83 -7.43
N THR A 223 -0.68 -2.80 -7.61
CA THR A 223 -0.44 -4.16 -7.14
C THR A 223 0.68 -4.86 -7.90
N ASN A 224 0.86 -4.58 -9.18
CA ASN A 224 2.02 -5.06 -9.95
C ASN A 224 3.33 -4.41 -9.48
N ALA A 225 3.34 -3.11 -9.25
CA ALA A 225 4.49 -2.38 -8.70
C ALA A 225 4.83 -2.88 -7.29
N TRP A 226 3.82 -3.10 -6.45
CA TRP A 226 3.97 -3.69 -5.13
C TRP A 226 4.61 -5.09 -5.21
N LYS A 227 4.10 -5.97 -6.06
CA LYS A 227 4.65 -7.33 -6.29
C LYS A 227 6.09 -7.31 -6.81
N ALA A 228 6.44 -6.28 -7.58
CA ALA A 228 7.79 -6.09 -8.11
C ALA A 228 8.74 -5.36 -7.15
N GLY A 229 8.26 -4.92 -5.97
CA GLY A 229 9.04 -4.11 -5.02
C GLY A 229 9.41 -2.72 -5.56
N ASP A 230 8.69 -2.22 -6.56
CA ASP A 230 8.89 -0.88 -7.15
C ASP A 230 8.33 0.20 -6.23
N VAL A 231 9.18 0.64 -5.32
CA VAL A 231 8.84 1.66 -4.29
C VAL A 231 8.43 2.98 -4.93
N ALA A 232 9.10 3.40 -6.01
CA ALA A 232 8.84 4.69 -6.63
C ALA A 232 7.45 4.76 -7.27
N THR A 233 7.04 3.69 -7.96
CA THR A 233 5.70 3.61 -8.54
C THR A 233 4.63 3.50 -7.47
N VAL A 234 4.83 2.67 -6.42
CA VAL A 234 3.91 2.57 -5.30
C VAL A 234 3.78 3.93 -4.60
N GLU A 235 4.91 4.58 -4.22
CA GLU A 235 4.90 5.90 -3.58
C GLU A 235 4.11 6.92 -4.40
N ARG A 236 4.36 6.99 -5.70
CA ARG A 236 3.66 7.92 -6.58
C ARG A 236 2.15 7.68 -6.56
N ILE A 237 1.70 6.44 -6.73
CA ILE A 237 0.26 6.13 -6.81
C ILE A 237 -0.43 6.40 -5.47
N VAL A 238 0.06 5.81 -4.37
CA VAL A 238 -0.61 5.89 -3.06
C VAL A 238 -0.53 7.27 -2.41
N LEU A 239 0.42 8.12 -2.81
CA LEU A 239 0.55 9.46 -2.24
C LEU A 239 -0.03 10.55 -3.15
N ASP A 240 -0.15 10.34 -4.46
CA ASP A 240 -0.73 11.35 -5.35
C ASP A 240 -2.19 11.60 -5.00
N ASP A 241 -2.96 10.55 -4.75
CA ASP A 241 -4.37 10.64 -4.39
C ASP A 241 -4.58 11.37 -3.06
N VAL A 242 -3.77 11.07 -2.05
CA VAL A 242 -3.93 11.64 -0.69
C VAL A 242 -3.28 13.02 -0.55
N LYS A 243 -2.22 13.33 -1.31
CA LYS A 243 -1.58 14.66 -1.29
C LYS A 243 -2.48 15.76 -1.88
N GLY A 244 -3.46 15.39 -2.70
CA GLY A 244 -4.50 16.29 -3.18
C GLY A 244 -5.38 16.85 -2.05
N ASP A 245 -5.49 16.13 -0.93
CA ASP A 245 -6.17 16.55 0.29
C ASP A 245 -5.19 16.53 1.49
N PRO A 246 -4.56 17.67 1.83
CA PRO A 246 -3.59 17.75 2.92
C PRO A 246 -4.18 17.37 4.30
N ILE A 247 -5.48 17.57 4.52
CA ILE A 247 -6.15 17.25 5.79
C ILE A 247 -6.27 15.74 5.92
N LEU A 248 -6.72 15.06 4.87
CA LEU A 248 -6.79 13.60 4.84
C LEU A 248 -5.39 12.97 4.92
N TYR A 249 -4.41 13.50 4.20
CA TYR A 249 -3.02 13.06 4.27
C TYR A 249 -2.45 13.09 5.69
N GLU A 250 -2.61 14.23 6.38
CA GLU A 250 -2.15 14.37 7.76
C GLU A 250 -2.90 13.42 8.70
N ARG A 251 -4.23 13.30 8.56
CA ARG A 251 -5.09 12.47 9.42
C ARG A 251 -4.87 10.98 9.22
N LEU A 252 -4.86 10.52 7.97
CA LEU A 252 -4.86 9.09 7.65
C LEU A 252 -3.45 8.47 7.62
N LEU A 253 -2.40 9.28 7.41
CA LEU A 253 -1.03 8.78 7.29
C LEU A 253 -0.07 9.39 8.31
N VAL A 254 0.15 10.70 8.24
CA VAL A 254 1.27 11.33 8.96
C VAL A 254 1.13 11.24 10.47
N ASN A 255 -0.05 11.60 11.00
CA ASN A 255 -0.31 11.55 12.44
C ASN A 255 -0.31 10.11 12.98
N ARG A 256 -0.80 9.16 12.21
CA ARG A 256 -0.74 7.73 12.57
C ARG A 256 0.70 7.24 12.62
N ASN A 257 1.50 7.52 11.62
CA ASN A 257 2.93 7.18 11.58
C ASN A 257 3.69 7.75 12.80
N ARG A 258 3.44 9.01 13.14
CA ARG A 258 4.03 9.66 14.32
C ARG A 258 3.61 8.99 15.63
N THR A 259 2.36 8.54 15.71
CA THR A 259 1.83 7.82 16.90
C THR A 259 2.39 6.41 17.00
N TRP A 260 2.59 5.71 15.90
CA TRP A 260 3.12 4.34 15.86
C TRP A 260 4.61 4.26 16.12
N LEU A 261 5.37 5.26 15.66
CA LEU A 261 6.83 5.25 15.71
C LEU A 261 7.40 4.97 17.11
N PRO A 262 6.92 5.55 18.22
CA PRO A 262 7.42 5.22 19.56
C PRO A 262 7.24 3.75 19.93
N THR A 263 6.09 3.15 19.60
CA THR A 263 5.82 1.72 19.84
C THR A 263 6.74 0.83 19.02
N LEU A 264 6.91 1.12 17.73
CA LEU A 264 7.80 0.38 16.84
C LEU A 264 9.26 0.54 17.26
N ASP A 265 9.68 1.73 17.68
CA ASP A 265 11.02 2.02 18.21
C ASP A 265 11.30 1.20 19.48
N ALA A 266 10.34 1.15 20.40
CA ALA A 266 10.45 0.33 21.62
C ALA A 266 10.55 -1.17 21.29
N LEU A 267 9.81 -1.67 20.29
CA LEU A 267 9.94 -3.05 19.79
C LEU A 267 11.32 -3.32 19.23
N LEU A 268 11.88 -2.39 18.47
CA LEU A 268 13.21 -2.49 17.86
C LEU A 268 14.34 -2.49 18.90
N ASN A 269 14.14 -1.77 20.03
CA ASN A 269 15.15 -1.64 21.09
C ASN A 269 15.04 -2.71 22.19
N ARG A 270 14.20 -3.72 22.02
CA ARG A 270 14.13 -4.90 22.88
C ARG A 270 14.55 -6.17 22.13
N LYS A 271 15.00 -7.19 22.87
CA LYS A 271 15.33 -8.49 22.26
C LYS A 271 14.09 -9.11 21.63
N GLY A 272 14.23 -9.52 20.37
CA GLY A 272 13.17 -10.19 19.61
C GLY A 272 13.04 -9.67 18.19
N ARG A 273 12.11 -10.25 17.45
CA ARG A 273 11.82 -9.89 16.07
C ARG A 273 10.32 -9.73 15.88
N ALA A 274 9.91 -8.66 15.22
CA ALA A 274 8.51 -8.43 14.90
C ALA A 274 8.30 -8.31 13.39
N PHE A 275 7.22 -8.91 12.92
CA PHE A 275 6.72 -8.78 11.57
C PHE A 275 5.57 -7.75 11.61
N VAL A 276 5.80 -6.61 10.98
CA VAL A 276 4.93 -5.44 11.04
C VAL A 276 4.24 -5.29 9.70
N VAL A 277 2.94 -5.44 9.65
CA VAL A 277 2.11 -5.32 8.46
C VAL A 277 1.26 -4.07 8.57
N VAL A 278 1.52 -3.09 7.71
CA VAL A 278 0.78 -1.82 7.64
C VAL A 278 0.57 -1.46 6.18
N GLY A 279 -0.45 -0.69 5.88
CA GLY A 279 -0.73 -0.25 4.51
C GLY A 279 0.52 0.34 3.84
N ALA A 280 0.74 0.00 2.57
CA ALA A 280 1.95 0.39 1.82
C ALA A 280 2.23 1.91 1.86
N ALA A 281 1.17 2.73 1.90
CA ALA A 281 1.25 4.18 2.01
C ALA A 281 1.96 4.66 3.29
N HIS A 282 1.85 3.90 4.39
CA HIS A 282 2.51 4.24 5.67
C HIS A 282 4.03 4.10 5.63
N LEU A 283 4.56 3.31 4.69
CA LEU A 283 6.00 3.05 4.61
C LEU A 283 6.75 4.08 3.78
N VAL A 284 6.15 4.57 2.68
CA VAL A 284 6.80 5.34 1.63
C VAL A 284 6.70 6.86 1.82
N GLY A 285 7.51 7.60 1.06
CA GLY A 285 7.51 9.05 1.11
C GLY A 285 8.30 9.65 2.29
N ARG A 286 8.36 10.98 2.32
CA ARG A 286 9.13 11.74 3.32
C ARG A 286 8.59 11.58 4.74
N ASP A 287 7.27 11.39 4.88
CA ASP A 287 6.58 11.24 6.16
C ASP A 287 6.27 9.76 6.47
N GLY A 288 6.83 8.82 5.66
CA GLY A 288 6.68 7.38 5.82
C GLY A 288 7.60 6.81 6.90
N LEU A 289 7.21 5.66 7.46
CA LEU A 289 7.97 4.99 8.52
C LEU A 289 9.42 4.67 8.12
N LEU A 290 9.67 4.34 6.84
CA LEU A 290 11.04 4.07 6.37
C LEU A 290 11.92 5.31 6.47
N ALA A 291 11.41 6.48 6.13
CA ALA A 291 12.13 7.75 6.27
C ALA A 291 12.33 8.10 7.75
N MET A 292 11.32 7.88 8.59
CA MET A 292 11.40 8.14 10.03
C MET A 292 12.45 7.26 10.71
N PHE A 293 12.54 5.96 10.38
CA PHE A 293 13.58 5.08 10.92
C PHE A 293 14.99 5.45 10.44
N LYS A 294 15.14 5.81 9.16
CA LYS A 294 16.43 6.33 8.63
C LYS A 294 16.86 7.60 9.36
N ALA A 295 15.93 8.52 9.60
CA ALA A 295 16.21 9.77 10.35
C ALA A 295 16.63 9.50 11.81
N LYS A 296 16.19 8.41 12.43
CA LYS A 296 16.66 7.96 13.75
C LYS A 296 18.02 7.25 13.71
N GLY A 297 18.63 7.07 12.54
CA GLY A 297 19.92 6.43 12.36
C GLY A 297 19.88 4.90 12.27
N TYR A 298 18.73 4.28 12.15
CA TYR A 298 18.62 2.85 11.98
C TYR A 298 18.98 2.39 10.56
N LYS A 299 19.55 1.18 10.45
CA LYS A 299 19.77 0.54 9.15
C LYS A 299 18.43 0.03 8.63
N VAL A 300 18.06 0.46 7.42
CA VAL A 300 16.82 0.08 6.72
C VAL A 300 17.19 -0.51 5.38
N GLU A 301 16.90 -1.80 5.18
CA GLU A 301 17.26 -2.57 4.00
C GLU A 301 16.01 -3.18 3.38
N GLN A 302 15.78 -2.98 2.09
CA GLN A 302 14.72 -3.67 1.33
C GLN A 302 15.20 -5.10 1.03
N LEU A 303 14.34 -6.10 1.26
CA LEU A 303 14.62 -7.52 1.06
C LEU A 303 14.21 -8.00 -0.33
#